data_f3dd35f397e3f07eb7991dc31d68de7d
#
_entry.id   f3dd35f397e3f07eb7991dc31d68de7d
#
_cell.length_a   1.000
_cell.length_b   1.000
_cell.length_c   1.000
_cell.angle_alpha   90.00
_cell.angle_beta   90.00
_cell.angle_gamma   90.00
#
_symmetry.space_group_name_H-M   'P 1'
#
loop_
_entity.id
_entity.type
_entity.pdbx_description
1 polymer ?
#
loop_
_entity_poly.entity_id
_entity_poly.type
_entity_poly.pdbx_seq_one_letter_code
_entity_poly.pdbx_strand_id
1 'polypeptide(L)'
;MRKILILFTALFITNINAQDILPLKERAAFVNKLQKERLNKLLPQLMEKTDIDMWVLIAREYNEDPIIKTMLPPTWLNARRTTILVFSLDKKTKKFESVAIARYAFGDNIPSIWDKDKQPNQWEALKD
;
A
#
# COMPACT_ATOMS: atom_id res chain seq x y z
N MET A 1 36.50 -28.42 36.14
CA MET A 1 35.06 -28.15 35.93
C MET A 1 34.75 -26.64 35.86
N ARG A 2 35.20 -25.84 36.82
CA ARG A 2 34.93 -24.38 36.85
C ARG A 2 35.42 -23.60 35.62
N LYS A 3 36.58 -23.92 35.04
CA LYS A 3 37.11 -23.31 33.80
C LYS A 3 36.38 -23.68 32.55
N ILE A 4 35.80 -24.90 32.47
CA ILE A 4 34.99 -25.38 31.33
C ILE A 4 33.63 -24.70 31.35
N LEU A 5 33.05 -24.44 32.53
CA LEU A 5 31.80 -23.74 32.67
C LEU A 5 31.91 -22.27 32.18
N ILE A 6 33.02 -21.60 32.50
CA ILE A 6 33.29 -20.23 32.05
C ILE A 6 33.44 -20.17 30.54
N LEU A 7 34.09 -21.15 29.92
CA LEU A 7 34.29 -21.24 28.48
C LEU A 7 32.92 -21.46 27.76
N PHE A 8 32.05 -22.29 28.36
CA PHE A 8 30.70 -22.57 27.80
C PHE A 8 29.81 -21.34 27.89
N THR A 9 29.87 -20.57 28.98
CA THR A 9 29.11 -19.33 29.15
C THR A 9 29.59 -18.24 28.18
N ALA A 10 30.91 -18.15 27.90
CA ALA A 10 31.45 -17.20 26.94
C ALA A 10 31.05 -17.49 25.52
N LEU A 11 30.83 -18.77 25.13
CA LEU A 11 30.34 -19.15 23.77
C LEU A 11 28.91 -18.71 23.52
N PHE A 12 28.06 -18.56 24.53
CA PHE A 12 26.67 -18.13 24.39
C PHE A 12 26.49 -16.61 24.23
N ILE A 13 27.50 -15.80 24.52
CA ILE A 13 27.41 -14.33 24.50
C ILE A 13 27.68 -13.76 23.08
N THR A 14 28.20 -14.54 22.13
CA THR A 14 28.79 -13.99 20.91
C THR A 14 27.87 -13.83 19.71
N ASN A 15 26.57 -14.12 19.78
CA ASN A 15 25.71 -14.05 18.61
C ASN A 15 24.31 -13.48 18.83
N ILE A 16 24.16 -12.46 19.68
CA ILE A 16 22.94 -11.67 19.68
C ILE A 16 23.13 -10.49 18.69
N ASN A 17 23.17 -10.79 17.40
CA ASN A 17 22.87 -9.77 16.40
C ASN A 17 21.36 -9.56 16.44
N ALA A 18 20.90 -8.64 17.29
CA ALA A 18 19.56 -8.11 17.18
C ALA A 18 19.44 -7.52 15.77
N GLN A 19 18.49 -8.04 14.96
CA GLN A 19 18.19 -7.41 13.69
C GLN A 19 17.92 -5.93 13.95
N ASP A 20 18.57 -5.07 13.21
CA ASP A 20 18.33 -3.63 13.26
C ASP A 20 16.94 -3.35 12.66
N ILE A 21 15.93 -3.41 13.54
CA ILE A 21 14.54 -3.19 13.14
C ILE A 21 14.32 -1.68 13.11
N LEU A 22 14.07 -1.14 11.93
CA LEU A 22 13.76 0.27 11.74
C LEU A 22 12.63 0.73 12.69
N PRO A 23 12.75 1.90 13.30
CA PRO A 23 11.68 2.54 14.06
C PRO A 23 10.40 2.65 13.24
N LEU A 24 9.23 2.65 13.89
CA LEU A 24 7.94 2.63 13.24
C LEU A 24 7.76 3.75 12.18
N LYS A 25 8.26 4.94 12.50
CA LYS A 25 8.22 6.11 11.60
C LYS A 25 9.05 5.87 10.32
N GLU A 26 10.23 5.30 10.47
CA GLU A 26 11.11 5.01 9.33
C GLU A 26 10.56 3.87 8.47
N ARG A 27 9.97 2.84 9.11
CA ARG A 27 9.24 1.79 8.38
C ARG A 27 8.09 2.35 7.58
N ALA A 28 7.31 3.27 8.15
CA ALA A 28 6.21 3.92 7.45
C ALA A 28 6.71 4.72 6.23
N ALA A 29 7.79 5.48 6.37
CA ALA A 29 8.41 6.21 5.27
C ALA A 29 8.93 5.26 4.17
N PHE A 30 9.56 4.16 4.55
CA PHE A 30 10.02 3.13 3.60
C PHE A 30 8.86 2.49 2.83
N VAL A 31 7.77 2.12 3.51
CA VAL A 31 6.58 1.54 2.87
C VAL A 31 5.93 2.54 1.92
N ASN A 32 5.79 3.81 2.31
CA ASN A 32 5.27 4.86 1.42
C ASN A 32 6.10 5.02 0.15
N LYS A 33 7.43 5.02 0.27
CA LYS A 33 8.35 5.08 -0.87
C LYS A 33 8.16 3.87 -1.80
N LEU A 34 8.10 2.67 -1.22
CA LEU A 34 7.91 1.43 -1.98
C LEU A 34 6.56 1.41 -2.70
N GLN A 35 5.49 1.85 -2.04
CA GLN A 35 4.16 1.96 -2.66
C GLN A 35 4.16 2.96 -3.82
N LYS A 36 4.79 4.12 -3.65
CA LYS A 36 4.93 5.12 -4.70
C LYS A 36 5.66 4.56 -5.93
N GLU A 37 6.72 3.81 -5.72
CA GLU A 37 7.44 3.16 -6.83
C GLU A 37 6.60 2.09 -7.52
N ARG A 38 5.85 1.27 -6.77
CA ARG A 38 4.93 0.26 -7.33
C ARG A 38 3.82 0.91 -8.16
N LEU A 39 3.19 1.96 -7.65
CA LEU A 39 2.12 2.66 -8.36
C LEU A 39 2.63 3.36 -9.62
N ASN A 40 3.75 4.05 -9.55
CA ASN A 40 4.20 4.89 -10.66
C ASN A 40 5.04 4.14 -11.71
N LYS A 41 5.62 2.99 -11.35
CA LYS A 41 6.48 2.23 -12.27
C LYS A 41 5.92 0.85 -12.60
N LEU A 42 5.65 0.05 -11.56
CA LEU A 42 5.28 -1.35 -11.77
C LEU A 42 3.86 -1.49 -12.31
N LEU A 43 2.89 -0.77 -11.72
CA LEU A 43 1.48 -0.93 -12.10
C LEU A 43 1.20 -0.51 -13.55
N PRO A 44 1.68 0.64 -14.05
CA PRO A 44 1.52 0.99 -15.48
C PRO A 44 2.13 -0.05 -16.42
N GLN A 45 3.30 -0.59 -16.08
CA GLN A 45 3.94 -1.64 -16.89
C GLN A 45 3.14 -2.94 -16.91
N LEU A 46 2.54 -3.32 -15.78
CA LEU A 46 1.68 -4.49 -15.70
C LEU A 46 0.39 -4.28 -16.50
N MET A 47 -0.25 -3.11 -16.39
CA MET A 47 -1.45 -2.77 -17.15
C MET A 47 -1.17 -2.78 -18.66
N GLU A 48 -0.04 -2.23 -19.08
CA GLU A 48 0.39 -2.28 -20.47
C GLU A 48 0.63 -3.71 -20.96
N LYS A 49 1.36 -4.51 -20.18
CA LYS A 49 1.69 -5.90 -20.50
C LYS A 49 0.46 -6.80 -20.59
N THR A 50 -0.56 -6.54 -19.75
CA THR A 50 -1.80 -7.33 -19.69
C THR A 50 -2.93 -6.76 -20.53
N ASP A 51 -2.67 -5.70 -21.26
CA ASP A 51 -3.63 -5.00 -22.13
C ASP A 51 -4.85 -4.43 -21.39
N ILE A 52 -4.64 -4.00 -20.14
CA ILE A 52 -5.69 -3.39 -19.30
C ILE A 52 -5.57 -1.86 -19.36
N ASP A 53 -6.63 -1.19 -19.79
CA ASP A 53 -6.71 0.27 -19.83
C ASP A 53 -7.18 0.86 -18.50
N MET A 54 -8.05 0.15 -17.79
CA MET A 54 -8.59 0.57 -16.50
C MET A 54 -8.72 -0.60 -15.55
N TRP A 55 -8.32 -0.39 -14.31
CA TRP A 55 -8.50 -1.35 -13.24
C TRP A 55 -9.20 -0.69 -12.05
N VAL A 56 -10.35 -1.24 -11.66
CA VAL A 56 -11.12 -0.78 -10.50
C VAL A 56 -11.00 -1.81 -9.40
N LEU A 57 -10.52 -1.38 -8.25
CA LEU A 57 -10.36 -2.20 -7.06
C LEU A 57 -11.33 -1.71 -5.98
N ILE A 58 -12.23 -2.58 -5.54
CA ILE A 58 -13.28 -2.25 -4.58
C ILE A 58 -13.08 -3.09 -3.33
N ALA A 59 -13.04 -2.43 -2.19
CA ALA A 59 -12.94 -3.09 -0.89
C ALA A 59 -13.91 -2.48 0.12
N ARG A 60 -14.31 -3.30 1.05
CA ARG A 60 -15.14 -2.93 2.18
C ARG A 60 -14.39 -3.16 3.48
N GLU A 61 -14.58 -2.28 4.46
CA GLU A 61 -14.05 -2.47 5.81
C GLU A 61 -14.42 -3.85 6.34
N TYR A 62 -13.44 -4.59 6.86
CA TYR A 62 -13.53 -5.99 7.33
C TYR A 62 -13.80 -7.04 6.24
N ASN A 63 -13.87 -6.65 4.98
CA ASN A 63 -13.96 -7.56 3.84
C ASN A 63 -13.10 -7.03 2.70
N GLU A 64 -11.80 -6.93 2.97
CA GLU A 64 -10.83 -6.42 2.02
C GLU A 64 -10.40 -7.50 1.03
N ASP A 65 -10.30 -7.09 -0.22
CA ASP A 65 -9.56 -7.83 -1.22
C ASP A 65 -8.08 -7.96 -0.81
N PRO A 66 -7.46 -9.14 -1.00
CA PRO A 66 -6.04 -9.34 -0.68
C PRO A 66 -5.11 -8.32 -1.32
N ILE A 67 -5.44 -7.83 -2.50
CA ILE A 67 -4.62 -6.86 -3.22
C ILE A 67 -4.66 -5.50 -2.53
N ILE A 68 -5.83 -5.03 -2.08
CA ILE A 68 -5.91 -3.75 -1.38
C ILE A 68 -5.08 -3.75 -0.09
N LYS A 69 -4.94 -4.90 0.58
CA LYS A 69 -4.06 -5.05 1.75
C LYS A 69 -2.60 -4.76 1.43
N THR A 70 -2.16 -5.06 0.22
CA THR A 70 -0.80 -4.75 -0.22
C THR A 70 -0.57 -3.28 -0.57
N MET A 71 -1.66 -2.53 -0.73
CA MET A 71 -1.65 -1.11 -1.08
C MET A 71 -2.00 -0.21 0.09
N LEU A 72 -2.41 -0.78 1.24
CA LEU A 72 -2.80 0.02 2.42
C LEU A 72 -1.70 0.99 2.83
N PRO A 73 -2.06 2.22 3.17
CA PRO A 73 -1.12 3.15 3.79
C PRO A 73 -0.48 2.53 5.03
N PRO A 74 0.80 2.75 5.31
CA PRO A 74 1.54 2.07 6.38
C PRO A 74 0.97 2.32 7.79
N THR A 75 0.12 3.34 7.93
CA THR A 75 -0.56 3.68 9.19
C THR A 75 -1.99 3.12 9.29
N TRP A 76 -2.45 2.40 8.26
CA TRP A 76 -3.78 1.82 8.24
C TRP A 76 -3.71 0.31 8.49
N LEU A 77 -4.59 -0.20 9.33
CA LEU A 77 -4.71 -1.64 9.61
C LEU A 77 -5.65 -2.32 8.61
N ASN A 78 -6.61 -1.59 8.07
CA ASN A 78 -7.64 -2.05 7.14
C ASN A 78 -8.11 -0.90 6.23
N ALA A 79 -8.78 -1.24 5.15
CA ALA A 79 -9.50 -0.26 4.33
C ALA A 79 -10.65 0.34 5.14
N ARG A 80 -10.98 1.60 4.88
CA ARG A 80 -12.01 2.32 5.62
C ARG A 80 -13.31 2.32 4.83
N ARG A 81 -14.42 1.82 5.45
CA ARG A 81 -15.75 1.78 4.86
C ARG A 81 -15.73 1.11 3.46
N THR A 82 -16.38 1.73 2.46
CA THR A 82 -16.19 1.34 1.06
C THR A 82 -15.10 2.20 0.47
N THR A 83 -14.02 1.57 0.02
CA THR A 83 -12.91 2.19 -0.67
C THR A 83 -12.89 1.69 -2.10
N ILE A 84 -12.94 2.61 -3.06
CA ILE A 84 -12.84 2.31 -4.49
C ILE A 84 -11.58 3.00 -4.99
N LEU A 85 -10.65 2.22 -5.54
CA LEU A 85 -9.45 2.72 -6.19
C LEU A 85 -9.61 2.52 -7.69
N VAL A 86 -9.32 3.55 -8.46
CA VAL A 86 -9.35 3.50 -9.92
C VAL A 86 -7.95 3.81 -10.44
N PHE A 87 -7.46 2.91 -11.27
CA PHE A 87 -6.19 3.06 -11.99
C PHE A 87 -6.51 3.08 -13.48
N SER A 88 -6.03 4.08 -14.18
CA SER A 88 -6.22 4.22 -15.62
C SER A 88 -4.90 4.44 -16.34
N LEU A 89 -4.75 3.83 -17.50
CA LEU A 89 -3.60 3.97 -18.38
C LEU A 89 -4.06 4.30 -19.79
N ASP A 90 -3.82 5.53 -20.22
CA ASP A 90 -3.93 5.89 -21.63
C ASP A 90 -2.72 5.36 -22.39
N LYS A 91 -2.91 4.29 -23.16
CA LYS A 91 -1.85 3.63 -23.93
C LYS A 91 -1.25 4.51 -25.02
N LYS A 92 -1.98 5.49 -25.53
CA LYS A 92 -1.51 6.40 -26.58
C LYS A 92 -0.56 7.43 -26.01
N THR A 93 -0.98 8.06 -24.91
CA THR A 93 -0.20 9.13 -24.27
C THR A 93 0.74 8.60 -23.18
N LYS A 94 0.61 7.33 -22.80
CA LYS A 94 1.30 6.69 -21.65
C LYS A 94 1.01 7.38 -20.32
N LYS A 95 -0.09 8.12 -20.24
CA LYS A 95 -0.52 8.78 -19.03
C LYS A 95 -1.17 7.76 -18.10
N PHE A 96 -0.60 7.60 -16.93
CA PHE A 96 -1.15 6.78 -15.85
C PHE A 96 -1.74 7.70 -14.77
N GLU A 97 -2.94 7.36 -14.30
CA GLU A 97 -3.60 8.05 -13.21
C GLU A 97 -4.08 7.05 -12.17
N SER A 98 -4.03 7.46 -10.90
CA SER A 98 -4.56 6.70 -9.77
C SER A 98 -5.38 7.62 -8.88
N VAL A 99 -6.64 7.27 -8.63
CA VAL A 99 -7.56 8.05 -7.81
C VAL A 99 -8.36 7.16 -6.88
N ALA A 100 -8.80 7.72 -5.76
CA ALA A 100 -9.70 7.07 -4.83
C ALA A 100 -11.08 7.74 -4.88
N ILE A 101 -12.11 6.92 -5.11
CA ILE A 101 -13.50 7.33 -4.90
C ILE A 101 -13.87 6.85 -3.50
N ALA A 102 -13.41 7.61 -2.51
CA ALA A 102 -13.55 7.33 -1.09
C ALA A 102 -13.61 8.65 -0.32
N ARG A 103 -14.03 8.61 0.95
CA ARG A 103 -14.14 9.82 1.78
C ARG A 103 -12.79 10.47 2.12
N TYR A 104 -11.71 9.72 1.96
CA TYR A 104 -10.35 10.13 2.32
C TYR A 104 -9.39 9.70 1.23
N ALA A 105 -8.31 10.46 1.06
CA ALA A 105 -7.19 10.01 0.26
C ALA A 105 -6.67 8.66 0.77
N PHE A 106 -6.25 7.80 -0.13
CA PHE A 106 -5.70 6.51 0.21
C PHE A 106 -4.18 6.64 0.44
N GLY A 107 -3.85 7.11 1.64
CA GLY A 107 -2.50 7.52 2.00
C GLY A 107 -2.03 8.77 1.24
N ASP A 108 -0.72 8.86 1.07
CA ASP A 108 -0.09 10.01 0.41
C ASP A 108 -0.02 9.85 -1.12
N ASN A 109 -0.31 8.65 -1.63
CA ASN A 109 -0.02 8.29 -3.01
C ASN A 109 -1.25 8.30 -3.93
N ILE A 110 -2.47 8.13 -3.40
CA ILE A 110 -3.71 8.08 -4.19
C ILE A 110 -4.69 9.12 -3.65
N PRO A 111 -4.85 10.26 -4.35
CA PRO A 111 -5.76 11.32 -3.92
C PRO A 111 -7.22 10.87 -3.99
N SER A 112 -8.05 11.37 -3.07
CA SER A 112 -9.50 11.23 -3.19
C SER A 112 -10.04 12.32 -4.10
N ILE A 113 -10.91 11.91 -5.03
CA ILE A 113 -11.62 12.84 -5.93
C ILE A 113 -13.13 12.91 -5.65
N TRP A 114 -13.63 12.08 -4.74
CA TRP A 114 -15.05 12.05 -4.43
C TRP A 114 -15.44 13.14 -3.43
N ASP A 115 -16.25 14.08 -3.90
CA ASP A 115 -16.93 15.08 -3.09
C ASP A 115 -18.37 14.62 -2.83
N LYS A 116 -18.60 14.06 -1.63
CA LYS A 116 -19.94 13.52 -1.27
C LYS A 116 -21.01 14.58 -1.13
N ASP A 117 -20.65 15.85 -0.96
CA ASP A 117 -21.61 16.93 -0.83
C ASP A 117 -22.15 17.36 -2.21
N LYS A 118 -21.37 17.13 -3.27
CA LYS A 118 -21.79 17.28 -4.66
C LYS A 118 -22.47 16.03 -5.20
N GLN A 119 -21.88 14.86 -4.94
CA GLN A 119 -22.42 13.56 -5.36
C GLN A 119 -22.53 12.62 -4.16
N PRO A 120 -23.71 12.52 -3.51
CA PRO A 120 -23.89 11.68 -2.32
C PRO A 120 -23.72 10.19 -2.58
N ASN A 121 -23.98 9.74 -3.81
CA ASN A 121 -23.88 8.34 -4.19
C ASN A 121 -22.49 8.03 -4.73
N GLN A 122 -21.73 7.23 -3.97
CA GLN A 122 -20.36 6.82 -4.34
C GLN A 122 -20.29 6.04 -5.66
N TRP A 123 -21.35 5.28 -5.97
CA TRP A 123 -21.40 4.47 -7.21
C TRP A 123 -21.67 5.33 -8.43
N GLU A 124 -22.45 6.39 -8.28
CA GLU A 124 -22.63 7.37 -9.36
C GLU A 124 -21.34 8.15 -9.58
N ALA A 125 -20.66 8.56 -8.49
CA ALA A 125 -19.34 9.20 -8.60
C ALA A 125 -18.25 8.32 -9.25
N LEU A 126 -18.45 7.01 -9.30
CA LEU A 126 -17.55 6.11 -10.04
C LEU A 126 -17.84 6.15 -11.56
N LYS A 127 -19.04 6.51 -11.98
CA LYS A 127 -19.41 6.58 -13.39
C LYS A 127 -19.04 7.92 -14.03
N ASP A 128 -18.97 8.99 -13.20
CA ASP A 128 -18.59 10.34 -13.63
C ASP A 128 -17.09 10.44 -13.93
#